data_0f477eca2cdb578cec16bf5c88f07016
#
_entry.id   0f477eca2cdb578cec16bf5c88f07016
#
_cell.length_a   1.000
_cell.length_b   1.000
_cell.length_c   1.000
_cell.angle_alpha   90.00
_cell.angle_beta   90.00
_cell.angle_gamma   90.00
#
_symmetry.space_group_name_H-M   'P 1'
#
loop_
_entity.id
_entity.type
_entity.pdbx_description
1 polymer ?
#
loop_
_entity_poly.entity_id
_entity_poly.type
_entity_poly.pdbx_seq_one_letter_code
_entity_poly.pdbx_strand_id
1 'polypeptide(L)'
;ELERMSTEEYNEQDSHITTIDGLYENWFLDYASYVILERAVPALYDGFKPVQRRILHAMKEMDDGRYNKVANIVGSTMQYHPHGDASINDAIVNIGQKDLLIDCQGNWGDIRTGDSAAAPRYIEARLSKFALEVVFNEDTTDWQLSYDGRKREPAELPVKFPLLLAQGAEGIAVGLSTKIMSHNFCELIDASIKYLRKESFELFPDFLTGGLVDVREYNDGKRGGRIRVRAKVEVVDKKTLKISEIPFGTTTSDLIDSILKANEKGKIKIKKVVDNTAKEVEILIE
;
A
#
# COMPACT_ATOMS: atom_id res chain seq x y z
N GLU A 1 25.29 -17.41 55.26
CA GLU A 1 25.24 -16.19 54.37
C GLU A 1 25.33 -16.59 52.90
N LEU A 2 26.18 -17.54 52.49
CA LEU A 2 26.29 -18.02 51.10
C LEU A 2 25.05 -18.83 50.64
N GLU A 3 24.38 -19.55 51.53
CA GLU A 3 23.12 -20.25 51.20
C GLU A 3 21.91 -19.29 51.06
N ARG A 4 21.94 -18.14 51.74
CA ARG A 4 20.88 -17.12 51.54
C ARG A 4 21.02 -16.35 50.20
N MET A 5 22.26 -16.06 49.80
CA MET A 5 22.48 -15.38 48.49
C MET A 5 22.11 -16.26 47.30
N SER A 6 22.34 -17.58 47.37
CA SER A 6 21.98 -18.50 46.28
C SER A 6 20.46 -18.71 46.13
N THR A 7 19.70 -18.59 47.22
CA THR A 7 18.24 -18.75 47.21
C THR A 7 17.51 -17.47 46.74
N GLU A 8 18.08 -16.28 46.98
CA GLU A 8 17.51 -15.03 46.49
C GLU A 8 17.81 -14.83 45.00
N GLU A 9 18.98 -15.18 44.49
CA GLU A 9 19.29 -15.15 43.05
C GLU A 9 18.45 -16.16 42.24
N TYR A 10 18.14 -17.34 42.81
CA TYR A 10 17.30 -18.33 42.14
C TYR A 10 15.84 -17.90 42.05
N ASN A 11 15.34 -17.14 43.03
CA ASN A 11 13.97 -16.63 43.02
C ASN A 11 13.77 -15.42 42.10
N GLU A 12 14.77 -14.58 41.88
CA GLU A 12 14.67 -13.46 40.94
C GLU A 12 14.71 -13.94 39.49
N GLN A 13 15.49 -14.95 39.14
CA GLN A 13 15.51 -15.50 37.79
C GLN A 13 14.24 -16.30 37.44
N ASP A 14 13.65 -17.02 38.40
CA ASP A 14 12.40 -17.76 38.19
C ASP A 14 11.16 -16.84 38.14
N SER A 15 11.19 -15.68 38.78
CA SER A 15 10.05 -14.76 38.81
C SER A 15 9.80 -14.04 37.45
N HIS A 16 10.81 -13.97 36.58
CA HIS A 16 10.68 -13.38 35.27
C HIS A 16 10.08 -14.32 34.17
N ILE A 17 9.99 -15.62 34.45
CA ILE A 17 9.66 -16.62 33.41
C ILE A 17 8.22 -17.13 33.52
N THR A 18 7.47 -16.89 34.60
CA THR A 18 6.29 -17.69 34.91
C THR A 18 4.98 -16.96 35.16
N THR A 19 4.87 -15.65 34.98
CA THR A 19 3.56 -14.99 35.06
C THR A 19 3.02 -14.64 33.71
N ILE A 20 1.78 -15.08 33.40
CA ILE A 20 1.00 -14.68 32.22
C ILE A 20 0.99 -13.14 32.09
N ASP A 21 0.99 -12.41 33.19
CA ASP A 21 1.04 -10.95 33.24
C ASP A 21 2.31 -10.39 32.59
N GLY A 22 3.50 -10.96 32.90
CA GLY A 22 4.76 -10.54 32.27
C GLY A 22 4.84 -10.85 30.79
N LEU A 23 4.22 -11.96 30.33
CA LEU A 23 4.06 -12.28 28.90
C LEU A 23 3.15 -11.28 28.18
N TYR A 24 2.04 -10.90 28.81
CA TYR A 24 1.10 -9.92 28.23
C TYR A 24 1.66 -8.49 28.26
N GLU A 25 2.28 -8.09 29.37
CA GLU A 25 2.73 -6.73 29.57
C GLU A 25 3.95 -6.37 28.71
N ASN A 26 4.93 -7.25 28.61
CA ASN A 26 6.18 -6.97 27.89
C ASN A 26 6.17 -7.50 26.46
N TRP A 27 5.95 -8.78 26.24
CA TRP A 27 6.10 -9.37 24.91
C TRP A 27 4.97 -8.97 23.95
N PHE A 28 3.76 -8.85 24.46
CA PHE A 28 2.63 -8.42 23.61
C PHE A 28 2.77 -6.95 23.24
N LEU A 29 3.17 -6.08 24.16
CA LEU A 29 3.42 -4.67 23.87
C LEU A 29 4.59 -4.48 22.91
N ASP A 30 5.68 -5.24 23.10
CA ASP A 30 6.83 -5.20 22.19
C ASP A 30 6.43 -5.67 20.79
N TYR A 31 5.70 -6.77 20.70
CA TYR A 31 5.18 -7.27 19.41
C TYR A 31 4.20 -6.29 18.79
N ALA A 32 3.26 -5.73 19.53
CA ALA A 32 2.30 -4.76 19.05
C ALA A 32 3.00 -3.49 18.54
N SER A 33 3.96 -2.97 19.28
CA SER A 33 4.78 -1.82 18.90
C SER A 33 5.56 -2.10 17.63
N TYR A 34 6.18 -3.27 17.54
CA TYR A 34 6.90 -3.70 16.33
C TYR A 34 5.97 -3.76 15.11
N VAL A 35 4.79 -4.37 15.22
CA VAL A 35 3.83 -4.46 14.11
C VAL A 35 3.32 -3.07 13.69
N ILE A 36 3.15 -2.15 14.62
CA ILE A 36 2.73 -0.78 14.32
C ILE A 36 3.84 -0.04 13.57
N LEU A 37 5.04 0.03 14.16
CA LEU A 37 6.13 0.89 13.68
C LEU A 37 6.89 0.30 12.51
N GLU A 38 7.10 -1.02 12.50
CA GLU A 38 7.99 -1.68 11.55
C GLU A 38 7.25 -2.44 10.42
N ARG A 39 5.92 -2.40 10.37
CA ARG A 39 5.17 -3.18 9.37
C ARG A 39 3.95 -2.48 8.79
N ALA A 40 3.02 -2.03 9.63
CA ALA A 40 1.67 -1.72 9.18
C ALA A 40 1.43 -0.24 8.86
N VAL A 41 2.04 0.66 9.63
CA VAL A 41 1.79 2.10 9.52
C VAL A 41 2.88 2.74 8.67
N PRO A 42 2.52 3.51 7.63
CA PRO A 42 3.49 4.27 6.85
C PRO A 42 4.04 5.44 7.65
N ALA A 43 5.28 5.83 7.41
CA ALA A 43 5.83 7.07 7.94
C ALA A 43 5.12 8.29 7.32
N LEU A 44 4.96 9.35 8.10
CA LEU A 44 4.26 10.55 7.64
C LEU A 44 5.04 11.30 6.56
N TYR A 45 6.35 11.40 6.71
CA TYR A 45 7.18 12.24 5.86
C TYR A 45 7.43 11.65 4.48
N ASP A 46 7.67 10.34 4.37
CA ASP A 46 7.92 9.70 3.07
C ASP A 46 6.73 8.88 2.55
N GLY A 47 5.75 8.58 3.38
CA GLY A 47 4.57 7.82 2.99
C GLY A 47 4.82 6.32 2.84
N PHE A 48 5.98 5.81 3.24
CA PHE A 48 6.35 4.42 3.05
C PHE A 48 6.25 3.58 4.34
N LYS A 49 5.83 2.34 4.15
CA LYS A 49 6.10 1.28 5.13
C LYS A 49 7.58 0.88 5.04
N PRO A 50 8.18 0.34 6.12
CA PRO A 50 9.58 -0.06 6.10
C PRO A 50 9.97 -0.96 4.93
N VAL A 51 9.17 -1.95 4.57
CA VAL A 51 9.44 -2.83 3.42
C VAL A 51 9.50 -2.05 2.10
N GLN A 52 8.61 -1.09 1.90
CA GLN A 52 8.56 -0.28 0.68
C GLN A 52 9.81 0.62 0.56
N ARG A 53 10.20 1.25 1.68
CA ARG A 53 11.41 2.08 1.76
C ARG A 53 12.66 1.27 1.45
N ARG A 54 12.77 0.06 2.02
CA ARG A 54 13.89 -0.88 1.78
C ARG A 54 13.96 -1.37 0.35
N ILE A 55 12.81 -1.61 -0.30
CA ILE A 55 12.75 -1.94 -1.75
C ILE A 55 13.31 -0.78 -2.58
N LEU A 56 12.82 0.43 -2.36
CA LEU A 56 13.27 1.61 -3.12
C LEU A 56 14.76 1.90 -2.88
N HIS A 57 15.24 1.73 -1.65
CA HIS A 57 16.66 1.86 -1.32
C HIS A 57 17.51 0.82 -2.05
N ALA A 58 17.12 -0.46 -2.01
CA ALA A 58 17.82 -1.52 -2.73
C ALA A 58 17.81 -1.28 -4.26
N MET A 59 16.70 -0.81 -4.81
CA MET A 59 16.61 -0.43 -6.22
C MET A 59 17.54 0.74 -6.55
N LYS A 60 17.70 1.72 -5.64
CA LYS A 60 18.61 2.86 -5.83
C LYS A 60 20.07 2.42 -5.83
N GLU A 61 20.47 1.49 -4.95
CA GLU A 61 21.81 0.91 -4.96
C GLU A 61 22.12 0.13 -6.25
N MET A 62 21.11 -0.48 -6.85
CA MET A 62 21.23 -1.27 -8.08
C MET A 62 21.05 -0.44 -9.36
N ASP A 63 20.72 0.85 -9.25
CA ASP A 63 20.28 1.67 -10.37
C ASP A 63 21.42 1.98 -11.34
N ASP A 64 21.30 1.40 -12.53
CA ASP A 64 22.13 1.69 -13.69
C ASP A 64 21.30 2.15 -14.92
N GLY A 65 20.04 2.53 -14.68
CA GLY A 65 19.07 2.95 -15.69
C GLY A 65 18.39 1.81 -16.44
N ARG A 66 18.82 0.56 -16.26
CA ARG A 66 18.25 -0.63 -16.92
C ARG A 66 17.21 -1.31 -16.04
N TYR A 67 16.36 -2.12 -16.66
CA TYR A 67 15.44 -2.98 -15.93
C TYR A 67 16.20 -4.12 -15.23
N ASN A 68 15.81 -4.41 -14.00
CA ASN A 68 16.29 -5.53 -13.21
C ASN A 68 15.15 -6.53 -12.99
N LYS A 69 15.46 -7.82 -12.99
CA LYS A 69 14.51 -8.86 -12.57
C LYS A 69 14.02 -8.58 -11.15
N VAL A 70 12.71 -8.67 -10.94
CA VAL A 70 12.13 -8.49 -9.59
C VAL A 70 12.74 -9.48 -8.60
N ALA A 71 13.06 -10.71 -9.02
CA ALA A 71 13.76 -11.66 -8.17
C ALA A 71 15.10 -11.14 -7.64
N ASN A 72 15.86 -10.39 -8.45
CA ASN A 72 17.13 -9.79 -8.03
C ASN A 72 16.91 -8.63 -7.05
N ILE A 73 15.89 -7.80 -7.31
CA ILE A 73 15.51 -6.70 -6.41
C ILE A 73 15.07 -7.25 -5.05
N VAL A 74 14.24 -8.30 -5.03
CA VAL A 74 13.81 -8.99 -3.82
C VAL A 74 15.02 -9.52 -3.04
N GLY A 75 15.94 -10.22 -3.74
CA GLY A 75 17.16 -10.73 -3.11
C GLY A 75 18.04 -9.62 -2.53
N SER A 76 18.18 -8.49 -3.22
CA SER A 76 18.92 -7.33 -2.70
C SER A 76 18.22 -6.72 -1.48
N THR A 77 16.89 -6.64 -1.50
CA THR A 77 16.09 -6.09 -0.39
C THR A 77 16.19 -6.93 0.89
N MET A 78 16.37 -8.24 0.77
CA MET A 78 16.54 -9.15 1.92
C MET A 78 17.75 -8.81 2.79
N GLN A 79 18.73 -8.05 2.29
CA GLN A 79 19.85 -7.54 3.09
C GLN A 79 19.41 -6.51 4.13
N TYR A 80 18.26 -5.90 3.96
CA TYR A 80 17.68 -4.87 4.81
C TYR A 80 16.41 -5.35 5.53
N HIS A 81 15.68 -6.30 4.94
CA HIS A 81 14.38 -6.73 5.43
C HIS A 81 14.43 -8.16 5.96
N PRO A 82 14.27 -8.36 7.31
CA PRO A 82 14.48 -9.66 7.97
C PRO A 82 13.32 -10.65 7.79
N HIS A 83 12.40 -10.38 6.85
CA HIS A 83 11.25 -11.22 6.56
C HIS A 83 11.40 -11.95 5.22
N GLY A 84 10.55 -12.94 4.97
CA GLY A 84 10.63 -13.76 3.77
C GLY A 84 10.43 -12.99 2.46
N ASP A 85 10.99 -13.53 1.40
CA ASP A 85 10.95 -13.01 0.02
C ASP A 85 9.52 -12.77 -0.51
N ALA A 86 8.56 -13.59 -0.11
CA ALA A 86 7.16 -13.44 -0.50
C ALA A 86 6.58 -12.07 -0.10
N SER A 87 6.86 -11.61 1.12
CA SER A 87 6.37 -10.31 1.60
C SER A 87 6.99 -9.13 0.85
N ILE A 88 8.25 -9.26 0.44
CA ILE A 88 8.94 -8.25 -0.38
C ILE A 88 8.36 -8.25 -1.80
N ASN A 89 8.12 -9.44 -2.37
CA ASN A 89 7.51 -9.57 -3.68
C ASN A 89 6.11 -8.94 -3.74
N ASP A 90 5.27 -9.22 -2.76
CA ASP A 90 3.93 -8.62 -2.69
C ASP A 90 4.00 -7.10 -2.57
N ALA A 91 4.94 -6.60 -1.79
CA ALA A 91 5.14 -5.16 -1.62
C ALA A 91 5.62 -4.47 -2.91
N ILE A 92 6.59 -5.06 -3.65
CA ILE A 92 7.07 -4.47 -4.91
C ILE A 92 5.99 -4.51 -5.99
N VAL A 93 5.20 -5.58 -6.06
CA VAL A 93 4.05 -5.67 -6.97
C VAL A 93 3.04 -4.56 -6.66
N ASN A 94 2.72 -4.35 -5.39
CA ASN A 94 1.82 -3.27 -4.98
C ASN A 94 2.35 -1.88 -5.35
N ILE A 95 3.66 -1.63 -5.21
CA ILE A 95 4.29 -0.36 -5.66
C ILE A 95 4.16 -0.22 -7.17
N GLY A 96 4.44 -1.28 -7.94
CA GLY A 96 4.38 -1.26 -9.40
C GLY A 96 2.98 -1.02 -9.95
N GLN A 97 1.97 -1.61 -9.34
CA GLN A 97 0.57 -1.45 -9.75
C GLN A 97 0.03 -0.02 -9.52
N LYS A 98 0.72 0.81 -8.75
CA LYS A 98 0.40 2.24 -8.58
C LYS A 98 0.96 3.15 -9.67
N ASP A 99 1.78 2.62 -10.57
CA ASP A 99 2.31 3.28 -11.77
C ASP A 99 2.92 4.67 -11.52
N LEU A 100 3.70 4.82 -10.46
CA LEU A 100 4.29 6.11 -10.08
C LEU A 100 5.80 6.03 -9.82
N LEU A 101 6.25 5.13 -8.94
CA LEU A 101 7.63 5.12 -8.44
C LEU A 101 8.55 4.19 -9.22
N ILE A 102 7.99 3.17 -9.86
CA ILE A 102 8.77 2.20 -10.64
C ILE A 102 8.14 2.02 -12.02
N ASP A 103 9.00 1.93 -13.03
CA ASP A 103 8.64 1.49 -14.36
C ASP A 103 8.58 -0.04 -14.36
N CYS A 104 7.51 -0.60 -14.87
CA CYS A 104 7.25 -2.04 -14.86
C CYS A 104 7.32 -2.65 -16.25
N GLN A 105 7.93 -3.85 -16.37
CA GLN A 105 7.94 -4.62 -17.60
C GLN A 105 7.51 -6.07 -17.32
N GLY A 106 6.68 -6.62 -18.20
CA GLY A 106 6.07 -7.93 -18.04
C GLY A 106 4.66 -7.88 -17.45
N ASN A 107 4.15 -9.01 -16.97
CA ASN A 107 2.81 -9.11 -16.40
C ASN A 107 2.84 -8.84 -14.88
N TRP A 108 2.41 -7.65 -14.49
CA TRP A 108 2.33 -7.22 -13.09
C TRP A 108 0.94 -7.42 -12.47
N GLY A 109 0.07 -8.19 -13.14
CA GLY A 109 -1.32 -8.33 -12.75
C GLY A 109 -2.15 -7.08 -13.09
N ASP A 110 -3.40 -7.07 -12.66
CA ASP A 110 -4.29 -5.91 -12.87
C ASP A 110 -5.22 -5.74 -11.65
N ILE A 111 -5.18 -4.56 -11.05
CA ILE A 111 -6.01 -4.21 -9.88
C ILE A 111 -7.50 -4.16 -10.21
N ARG A 112 -7.88 -4.04 -11.50
CA ARG A 112 -9.27 -3.98 -11.96
C ARG A 112 -9.86 -5.36 -12.14
N THR A 113 -9.10 -6.30 -12.71
CA THR A 113 -9.56 -7.68 -12.91
C THR A 113 -9.27 -8.58 -11.70
N GLY A 114 -8.30 -8.21 -10.87
CA GLY A 114 -7.81 -9.02 -9.76
C GLY A 114 -6.79 -10.07 -10.19
N ASP A 115 -6.30 -9.99 -11.43
CA ASP A 115 -5.27 -10.89 -11.92
C ASP A 115 -3.96 -10.72 -11.14
N SER A 116 -3.35 -11.83 -10.79
CA SER A 116 -2.08 -11.87 -10.08
C SER A 116 -0.91 -11.54 -11.00
N ALA A 117 0.13 -10.94 -10.44
CA ALA A 117 1.40 -10.75 -11.14
C ALA A 117 2.06 -12.09 -11.47
N ALA A 118 2.83 -12.13 -12.55
CA ALA A 118 3.70 -13.26 -12.85
C ALA A 118 4.80 -13.42 -11.77
N ALA A 119 5.43 -14.60 -11.74
CA ALA A 119 6.50 -14.87 -10.79
C ALA A 119 7.67 -13.87 -10.94
N PRO A 120 8.37 -13.52 -9.83
CA PRO A 120 9.44 -12.50 -9.81
C PRO A 120 10.55 -12.68 -10.85
N ARG A 121 10.78 -13.91 -11.29
CA ARG A 121 11.78 -14.24 -12.32
C ARG A 121 11.40 -13.82 -13.74
N TYR A 122 10.12 -13.51 -13.97
CA TYR A 122 9.60 -13.13 -15.31
C TYR A 122 9.37 -11.65 -15.48
N ILE A 123 9.13 -10.92 -14.41
CA ILE A 123 8.84 -9.49 -14.41
C ILE A 123 10.09 -8.68 -14.07
N GLU A 124 10.13 -7.46 -14.57
CA GLU A 124 11.26 -6.56 -14.40
C GLU A 124 10.80 -5.17 -13.97
N ALA A 125 11.65 -4.49 -13.22
CA ALA A 125 11.42 -3.14 -12.76
C ALA A 125 12.69 -2.29 -12.77
N ARG A 126 12.49 -0.98 -12.83
CA ARG A 126 13.50 0.05 -12.53
C ARG A 126 12.84 1.23 -11.86
N LEU A 127 13.63 2.08 -11.21
CA LEU A 127 13.12 3.33 -10.66
C LEU A 127 12.62 4.24 -11.80
N SER A 128 11.46 4.85 -11.61
CA SER A 128 10.95 5.85 -12.54
C SER A 128 11.80 7.13 -12.45
N LYS A 129 11.78 7.96 -13.51
CA LYS A 129 12.44 9.27 -13.49
C LYS A 129 11.88 10.15 -12.37
N PHE A 130 10.58 10.05 -12.12
CA PHE A 130 9.94 10.76 -11.03
C PHE A 130 10.49 10.31 -9.66
N ALA A 131 10.63 9.01 -9.42
CA ALA A 131 11.18 8.50 -8.17
C ALA A 131 12.62 8.96 -7.95
N LEU A 132 13.46 8.90 -8.99
CA LEU A 132 14.85 9.36 -8.92
C LEU A 132 14.97 10.83 -8.55
N GLU A 133 14.07 11.68 -9.04
CA GLU A 133 14.07 13.12 -8.78
C GLU A 133 13.48 13.48 -7.40
N VAL A 134 12.43 12.76 -6.98
CA VAL A 134 11.57 13.19 -5.87
C VAL A 134 11.88 12.44 -4.58
N VAL A 135 12.32 11.17 -4.65
CA VAL A 135 12.41 10.30 -3.46
C VAL A 135 13.78 10.39 -2.79
N PHE A 136 14.86 10.58 -3.54
CA PHE A 136 16.23 10.43 -3.04
C PHE A 136 16.96 11.74 -2.95
N ASN A 137 17.67 11.94 -1.84
CA ASN A 137 18.66 12.98 -1.64
C ASN A 137 19.60 12.56 -0.51
N GLU A 138 20.82 12.17 -0.85
CA GLU A 138 21.81 11.64 0.09
C GLU A 138 22.17 12.64 1.20
N ASP A 139 22.25 13.92 0.87
CA ASP A 139 22.67 15.00 1.79
C ASP A 139 21.65 15.25 2.93
N THR A 140 20.38 14.86 2.70
CA THR A 140 19.29 15.11 3.65
C THR A 140 18.64 13.82 4.16
N THR A 141 19.21 12.66 3.83
CA THR A 141 18.71 11.35 4.30
C THR A 141 19.27 11.05 5.68
N ASP A 142 18.39 10.72 6.62
CA ASP A 142 18.77 10.15 7.90
C ASP A 142 19.02 8.66 7.77
N TRP A 143 20.21 8.21 8.17
CA TRP A 143 20.68 6.85 8.00
C TRP A 143 20.72 6.11 9.33
N GLN A 144 20.24 4.88 9.32
CA GLN A 144 20.32 3.93 10.43
C GLN A 144 21.03 2.64 10.02
N LEU A 145 21.41 1.81 10.98
CA LEU A 145 21.94 0.48 10.70
C LEU A 145 20.82 -0.48 10.27
N SER A 146 21.14 -1.38 9.33
CA SER A 146 20.28 -2.51 9.01
C SER A 146 20.11 -3.44 10.22
N TYR A 147 19.10 -4.32 10.16
CA TYR A 147 18.78 -5.25 11.26
C TYR A 147 19.96 -6.13 11.73
N ASP A 148 20.90 -6.42 10.84
CA ASP A 148 22.11 -7.21 11.13
C ASP A 148 23.36 -6.33 11.40
N GLY A 149 23.21 -5.01 11.36
CA GLY A 149 24.26 -4.03 11.59
C GLY A 149 25.36 -3.96 10.53
N ARG A 150 25.20 -4.68 9.41
CA ARG A 150 26.26 -4.77 8.38
C ARG A 150 26.19 -3.65 7.36
N LYS A 151 25.03 -3.07 7.15
CA LYS A 151 24.76 -2.01 6.17
C LYS A 151 24.06 -0.84 6.83
N ARG A 152 23.90 0.23 6.07
CA ARG A 152 23.06 1.38 6.44
C ARG A 152 21.85 1.42 5.54
N GLU A 153 20.71 1.74 6.09
CA GLU A 153 19.46 1.97 5.38
C GLU A 153 18.87 3.33 5.78
N PRO A 154 18.06 3.97 4.93
CA PRO A 154 17.39 5.21 5.31
C PRO A 154 16.36 4.93 6.40
N ALA A 155 16.39 5.73 7.48
CA ALA A 155 15.34 5.74 8.50
C ALA A 155 14.03 6.26 7.88
N GLU A 156 14.14 7.38 7.16
CA GLU A 156 13.09 7.95 6.30
C GLU A 156 13.74 8.50 5.03
N LEU A 157 12.98 8.56 3.94
CA LEU A 157 13.45 9.14 2.68
C LEU A 157 13.00 10.60 2.57
N PRO A 158 13.88 11.50 2.11
CA PRO A 158 13.60 12.95 2.04
C PRO A 158 12.73 13.30 0.82
N VAL A 159 11.51 12.79 0.80
CA VAL A 159 10.58 12.92 -0.33
C VAL A 159 10.12 14.37 -0.52
N LYS A 160 10.20 14.86 -1.74
CA LYS A 160 9.83 16.25 -2.12
C LYS A 160 8.36 16.41 -2.55
N PHE A 161 7.55 15.36 -2.47
CA PHE A 161 6.16 15.32 -2.93
C PHE A 161 5.30 14.56 -1.91
N PRO A 162 4.02 14.90 -1.69
CA PRO A 162 3.16 14.24 -0.70
C PRO A 162 2.74 12.83 -1.15
N LEU A 163 3.69 11.89 -1.20
CA LEU A 163 3.49 10.53 -1.68
C LEU A 163 2.47 9.76 -0.87
N LEU A 164 2.36 10.01 0.43
CA LEU A 164 1.35 9.37 1.28
C LEU A 164 -0.07 9.61 0.76
N LEU A 165 -0.36 10.84 0.33
CA LEU A 165 -1.66 11.19 -0.25
C LEU A 165 -1.79 10.71 -1.70
N ALA A 166 -0.71 10.78 -2.49
CA ALA A 166 -0.76 10.33 -3.88
C ALA A 166 -1.05 8.83 -3.99
N GLN A 167 -0.40 8.01 -3.18
CA GLN A 167 -0.51 6.56 -3.25
C GLN A 167 -1.59 5.98 -2.35
N GLY A 168 -1.98 6.74 -1.32
CA GLY A 168 -2.76 6.19 -0.22
C GLY A 168 -2.00 5.10 0.55
N ALA A 169 -2.52 4.72 1.69
CA ALA A 169 -1.98 3.62 2.48
C ALA A 169 -3.07 2.93 3.27
N GLU A 170 -2.98 1.62 3.37
CA GLU A 170 -3.84 0.82 4.23
C GLU A 170 -2.97 -0.16 5.02
N GLY A 171 -3.23 -0.27 6.31
CA GLY A 171 -2.52 -1.18 7.19
C GLY A 171 -3.31 -1.50 8.43
N ILE A 172 -3.24 -2.76 8.84
CA ILE A 172 -3.89 -3.27 10.05
C ILE A 172 -2.77 -3.71 10.99
N ALA A 173 -2.74 -3.11 12.17
CA ALA A 173 -1.82 -3.44 13.23
C ALA A 173 -2.59 -3.95 14.46
N VAL A 174 -1.88 -4.20 15.55
CA VAL A 174 -2.50 -4.57 16.81
C VAL A 174 -3.09 -3.32 17.48
N GLY A 175 -4.39 -3.29 17.65
CA GLY A 175 -5.11 -2.17 18.28
C GLY A 175 -5.23 -0.89 17.45
N LEU A 176 -4.54 -0.80 16.32
CA LEU A 176 -4.56 0.34 15.40
C LEU A 176 -4.75 -0.10 13.95
N SER A 177 -5.37 0.75 13.17
CA SER A 177 -5.43 0.61 11.72
C SER A 177 -5.26 1.98 11.07
N THR A 178 -4.65 2.00 9.90
CA THR A 178 -4.57 3.19 9.05
C THR A 178 -5.26 2.94 7.73
N LYS A 179 -5.99 3.93 7.24
CA LYS A 179 -6.60 3.92 5.92
C LYS A 179 -6.60 5.33 5.36
N ILE A 180 -5.64 5.58 4.48
CA ILE A 180 -5.46 6.85 3.79
C ILE A 180 -5.77 6.59 2.31
N MET A 181 -6.74 7.33 1.78
CA MET A 181 -7.15 7.19 0.38
C MET A 181 -6.13 7.86 -0.53
N SER A 182 -6.00 7.33 -1.76
CA SER A 182 -5.23 7.99 -2.81
C SER A 182 -5.92 9.26 -3.32
N HIS A 183 -5.14 10.14 -3.95
CA HIS A 183 -5.60 11.41 -4.51
C HIS A 183 -4.99 11.62 -5.89
N ASN A 184 -5.63 12.45 -6.68
CA ASN A 184 -5.15 12.80 -8.01
C ASN A 184 -3.81 13.54 -7.94
N PHE A 185 -2.87 13.12 -8.78
CA PHE A 185 -1.51 13.67 -8.80
C PHE A 185 -1.47 15.17 -9.13
N CYS A 186 -2.24 15.60 -10.13
CA CYS A 186 -2.29 17.01 -10.53
C CYS A 186 -2.98 17.86 -9.45
N GLU A 187 -4.07 17.39 -8.86
CA GLU A 187 -4.74 18.09 -7.77
C GLU A 187 -3.85 18.23 -6.52
N LEU A 188 -2.99 17.24 -6.26
CA LEU A 188 -1.99 17.33 -5.18
C LEU A 188 -0.94 18.40 -5.45
N ILE A 189 -0.50 18.57 -6.69
CA ILE A 189 0.41 19.66 -7.06
C ILE A 189 -0.27 21.01 -6.85
N ASP A 190 -1.50 21.18 -7.34
CA ASP A 190 -2.28 22.40 -7.18
C ASP A 190 -2.55 22.71 -5.71
N ALA A 191 -2.91 21.73 -4.90
CA ALA A 191 -3.10 21.85 -3.47
C ALA A 191 -1.79 22.27 -2.76
N SER A 192 -0.66 21.67 -3.16
CA SER A 192 0.67 22.02 -2.62
C SER A 192 1.05 23.48 -2.94
N ILE A 193 0.78 23.94 -4.16
CA ILE A 193 1.00 25.34 -4.56
C ILE A 193 0.14 26.29 -3.72
N LYS A 194 -1.16 25.99 -3.58
CA LYS A 194 -2.08 26.79 -2.76
C LYS A 194 -1.66 26.83 -1.29
N TYR A 195 -1.26 25.66 -0.75
CA TYR A 195 -0.75 25.58 0.62
C TYR A 195 0.46 26.50 0.85
N LEU A 196 1.45 26.46 -0.06
CA LEU A 196 2.62 27.32 0.02
C LEU A 196 2.28 28.81 -0.10
N ARG A 197 1.24 29.16 -0.86
CA ARG A 197 0.72 30.53 -0.99
C ARG A 197 -0.19 30.94 0.16
N LYS A 198 -0.48 30.04 1.10
CA LYS A 198 -1.44 30.24 2.20
C LYS A 198 -2.88 30.51 1.72
N GLU A 199 -3.22 29.93 0.58
CA GLU A 199 -4.57 29.95 0.01
C GLU A 199 -5.36 28.75 0.50
N SER A 200 -6.68 28.88 0.57
CA SER A 200 -7.57 27.74 0.87
C SER A 200 -7.67 26.79 -0.32
N PHE A 201 -7.77 25.49 -0.04
CA PHE A 201 -8.02 24.47 -1.05
C PHE A 201 -8.91 23.36 -0.49
N GLU A 202 -9.55 22.64 -1.37
CA GLU A 202 -10.21 21.38 -1.10
C GLU A 202 -9.50 20.27 -1.85
N LEU A 203 -9.41 19.07 -1.24
CA LEU A 203 -8.78 17.91 -1.81
C LEU A 203 -9.63 16.68 -1.47
N PHE A 204 -10.04 15.94 -2.49
CA PHE A 204 -10.88 14.76 -2.33
C PHE A 204 -10.16 13.52 -2.82
N PRO A 205 -10.48 12.33 -2.27
CA PRO A 205 -9.96 11.06 -2.74
C PRO A 205 -10.25 10.81 -4.22
N ASP A 206 -9.25 10.28 -4.92
CA ASP A 206 -9.35 9.82 -6.30
C ASP A 206 -8.64 8.47 -6.47
N PHE A 207 -9.11 7.65 -7.40
CA PHE A 207 -8.68 6.26 -7.52
C PHE A 207 -8.29 5.89 -8.95
N LEU A 208 -7.24 5.08 -9.09
CA LEU A 208 -6.78 4.60 -10.40
C LEU A 208 -7.83 3.77 -11.15
N THR A 209 -8.75 3.15 -10.45
CA THR A 209 -9.86 2.40 -11.04
C THR A 209 -11.01 3.28 -11.55
N GLY A 210 -10.95 4.59 -11.29
CA GLY A 210 -12.00 5.54 -11.63
C GLY A 210 -13.24 5.40 -10.74
N GLY A 211 -14.41 5.59 -11.32
CA GLY A 211 -15.70 5.56 -10.65
C GLY A 211 -16.19 6.92 -10.19
N LEU A 212 -17.37 6.95 -9.62
CA LEU A 212 -18.01 8.14 -9.09
C LEU A 212 -17.90 8.15 -7.57
N VAL A 213 -17.33 9.20 -6.99
CA VAL A 213 -17.13 9.33 -5.54
C VAL A 213 -18.11 10.34 -4.94
N ASP A 214 -18.90 9.91 -3.97
CA ASP A 214 -19.72 10.79 -3.14
C ASP A 214 -18.93 11.18 -1.88
N VAL A 215 -18.51 12.43 -1.81
CA VAL A 215 -17.66 12.99 -0.75
C VAL A 215 -18.41 13.83 0.28
N ARG A 216 -19.75 13.91 0.22
CA ARG A 216 -20.54 14.77 1.11
C ARG A 216 -20.32 14.52 2.60
N GLU A 217 -19.95 13.29 2.96
CA GLU A 217 -19.67 12.89 4.33
C GLU A 217 -18.18 12.59 4.58
N TYR A 218 -17.28 13.07 3.71
CA TYR A 218 -15.84 12.78 3.77
C TYR A 218 -15.17 13.32 5.03
N ASN A 219 -15.65 14.49 5.53
CA ASN A 219 -15.16 15.13 6.75
C ASN A 219 -13.63 15.30 6.74
N ASP A 220 -13.04 15.62 5.59
CA ASP A 220 -11.60 15.86 5.43
C ASP A 220 -10.72 14.70 5.98
N GLY A 221 -11.17 13.47 5.79
CA GLY A 221 -10.47 12.26 6.27
C GLY A 221 -10.50 12.04 7.78
N LYS A 222 -11.17 12.89 8.55
CA LYS A 222 -11.27 12.76 10.00
C LYS A 222 -12.15 11.59 10.41
N ARG A 223 -11.96 11.13 11.65
CA ARG A 223 -12.73 10.02 12.23
C ARG A 223 -14.24 10.22 12.06
N GLY A 224 -14.92 9.17 11.59
CA GLY A 224 -16.36 9.19 11.33
C GLY A 224 -16.73 9.67 9.93
N GLY A 225 -15.77 10.20 9.15
CA GLY A 225 -15.97 10.50 7.74
C GLY A 225 -16.12 9.21 6.91
N ARG A 226 -16.86 9.32 5.81
CA ARG A 226 -17.01 8.23 4.83
C ARG A 226 -17.16 8.75 3.42
N ILE A 227 -16.76 7.94 2.48
CA ILE A 227 -17.01 8.14 1.05
C ILE A 227 -17.81 6.95 0.51
N ARG A 228 -18.54 7.18 -0.58
CA ARG A 228 -19.20 6.11 -1.34
C ARG A 228 -18.68 6.14 -2.75
N VAL A 229 -18.13 5.02 -3.20
CA VAL A 229 -17.63 4.87 -4.57
C VAL A 229 -18.61 4.00 -5.36
N ARG A 230 -18.92 4.42 -6.58
CA ARG A 230 -19.83 3.71 -7.49
C ARG A 230 -19.18 3.51 -8.83
N ALA A 231 -19.57 2.44 -9.51
CA ALA A 231 -19.22 2.21 -10.89
C ALA A 231 -19.77 3.36 -11.79
N LYS A 232 -19.05 3.67 -12.84
CA LYS A 232 -19.57 4.53 -13.90
C LYS A 232 -20.35 3.68 -14.89
N VAL A 233 -21.63 4.00 -15.02
CA VAL A 233 -22.57 3.27 -15.87
C VAL A 233 -23.08 4.18 -16.97
N GLU A 234 -23.01 3.71 -18.20
CA GLU A 234 -23.43 4.43 -19.41
C GLU A 234 -24.53 3.65 -20.12
N VAL A 235 -25.48 4.36 -20.72
CA VAL A 235 -26.52 3.75 -21.54
C VAL A 235 -26.01 3.67 -22.97
N VAL A 236 -25.82 2.45 -23.46
CA VAL A 236 -25.39 2.20 -24.84
C VAL A 236 -26.61 2.27 -25.80
N ASP A 237 -27.64 1.56 -25.41
CA ASP A 237 -28.93 1.56 -26.17
C ASP A 237 -30.11 1.27 -25.22
N LYS A 238 -31.31 1.06 -25.76
CA LYS A 238 -32.55 0.84 -24.99
C LYS A 238 -32.53 -0.41 -24.08
N LYS A 239 -31.60 -1.33 -24.32
CA LYS A 239 -31.54 -2.62 -23.64
C LYS A 239 -30.16 -2.93 -23.02
N THR A 240 -29.14 -2.12 -23.33
CA THR A 240 -27.76 -2.38 -22.98
C THR A 240 -27.18 -1.24 -22.16
N LEU A 241 -26.65 -1.60 -20.99
CA LEU A 241 -25.84 -0.73 -20.15
C LEU A 241 -24.38 -1.18 -20.26
N LYS A 242 -23.47 -0.21 -20.19
CA LYS A 242 -22.03 -0.43 -20.13
C LYS A 242 -21.48 0.10 -18.80
N ILE A 243 -20.68 -0.71 -18.11
CA ILE A 243 -19.83 -0.24 -17.02
C ILE A 243 -18.46 0.00 -17.59
N SER A 244 -17.96 1.23 -17.47
CA SER A 244 -16.65 1.68 -17.97
C SER A 244 -15.62 1.93 -16.88
N GLU A 245 -16.04 2.07 -15.62
CA GLU A 245 -15.18 2.23 -14.47
C GLU A 245 -15.78 1.49 -13.27
N ILE A 246 -14.92 0.92 -12.42
CA ILE A 246 -15.35 0.11 -11.27
C ILE A 246 -15.07 0.83 -9.94
N PRO A 247 -15.81 0.52 -8.87
CA PRO A 247 -15.55 1.08 -7.56
C PRO A 247 -14.19 0.64 -7.03
N PHE A 248 -13.48 1.53 -6.36
CA PHE A 248 -12.23 1.21 -5.68
C PHE A 248 -12.39 0.03 -4.70
N GLY A 249 -11.43 -0.89 -4.76
CA GLY A 249 -11.42 -2.09 -3.91
C GLY A 249 -12.34 -3.22 -4.38
N THR A 250 -12.90 -3.13 -5.58
CA THR A 250 -13.73 -4.15 -6.20
C THR A 250 -13.12 -4.57 -7.52
N THR A 251 -13.12 -5.85 -7.85
CA THR A 251 -12.71 -6.36 -9.16
C THR A 251 -13.91 -6.46 -10.12
N THR A 252 -13.62 -6.57 -11.43
CA THR A 252 -14.66 -6.82 -12.44
C THR A 252 -15.45 -8.10 -12.13
N SER A 253 -14.76 -9.16 -11.72
CA SER A 253 -15.38 -10.43 -11.32
C SER A 253 -16.30 -10.28 -10.12
N ASP A 254 -15.85 -9.61 -9.05
CA ASP A 254 -16.67 -9.37 -7.85
C ASP A 254 -17.92 -8.55 -8.18
N LEU A 255 -17.77 -7.55 -9.06
CA LEU A 255 -18.87 -6.70 -9.48
C LEU A 255 -19.90 -7.50 -10.29
N ILE A 256 -19.46 -8.32 -11.23
CA ILE A 256 -20.32 -9.21 -12.01
C ILE A 256 -21.07 -10.19 -11.11
N ASP A 257 -20.37 -10.83 -10.18
CA ASP A 257 -20.98 -11.72 -9.20
C ASP A 257 -22.05 -11.02 -8.35
N SER A 258 -21.77 -9.79 -7.94
CA SER A 258 -22.73 -8.96 -7.20
C SER A 258 -24.00 -8.67 -8.02
N ILE A 259 -23.83 -8.35 -9.32
CA ILE A 259 -24.94 -8.11 -10.26
C ILE A 259 -25.77 -9.39 -10.47
N LEU A 260 -25.11 -10.53 -10.71
CA LEU A 260 -25.79 -11.83 -10.88
C LEU A 260 -26.57 -12.23 -9.63
N LYS A 261 -25.98 -12.08 -8.43
CA LYS A 261 -26.66 -12.31 -7.16
C LYS A 261 -27.86 -11.38 -6.95
N ALA A 262 -27.81 -10.14 -7.43
CA ALA A 262 -28.94 -9.22 -7.37
C ALA A 262 -30.08 -9.64 -8.32
N ASN A 263 -29.74 -10.17 -9.51
CA ASN A 263 -30.70 -10.74 -10.44
C ASN A 263 -31.39 -12.00 -9.88
N GLU A 264 -30.64 -12.94 -9.32
CA GLU A 264 -31.17 -14.13 -8.65
C GLU A 264 -32.15 -13.81 -7.52
N LYS A 265 -31.85 -12.76 -6.76
CA LYS A 265 -32.72 -12.26 -5.68
C LYS A 265 -33.92 -11.45 -6.18
N GLY A 266 -34.08 -11.31 -7.49
CA GLY A 266 -35.17 -10.56 -8.11
C GLY A 266 -35.14 -9.04 -7.90
N LYS A 267 -34.01 -8.49 -7.45
CA LYS A 267 -33.84 -7.04 -7.26
C LYS A 267 -33.71 -6.29 -8.58
N ILE A 268 -33.10 -6.92 -9.56
CA ILE A 268 -32.96 -6.44 -10.94
C ILE A 268 -33.33 -7.57 -11.90
N LYS A 269 -33.66 -7.24 -13.14
CA LYS A 269 -33.92 -8.22 -14.19
C LYS A 269 -32.93 -7.98 -15.32
N ILE A 270 -32.00 -8.89 -15.48
CA ILE A 270 -31.00 -8.89 -16.54
C ILE A 270 -31.05 -10.22 -17.31
N LYS A 271 -30.75 -10.17 -18.57
CA LYS A 271 -30.74 -11.32 -19.48
C LYS A 271 -29.33 -11.89 -19.59
N LYS A 272 -28.32 -11.00 -19.67
CA LYS A 272 -26.94 -11.37 -19.95
C LYS A 272 -25.99 -10.34 -19.37
N VAL A 273 -24.82 -10.80 -18.90
CA VAL A 273 -23.65 -9.97 -18.57
C VAL A 273 -22.48 -10.49 -19.39
N VAL A 274 -21.75 -9.59 -20.02
CA VAL A 274 -20.55 -9.91 -20.81
C VAL A 274 -19.41 -9.04 -20.32
N ASP A 275 -18.30 -9.66 -19.96
CA ASP A 275 -17.05 -8.97 -19.62
C ASP A 275 -16.14 -8.93 -20.86
N ASN A 276 -15.92 -7.74 -21.39
CA ASN A 276 -15.00 -7.46 -22.48
C ASN A 276 -13.77 -6.68 -21.98
N THR A 277 -13.55 -6.65 -20.67
CA THR A 277 -12.45 -5.88 -20.07
C THR A 277 -11.10 -6.33 -20.64
N ALA A 278 -10.35 -5.35 -21.13
CA ALA A 278 -8.99 -5.51 -21.63
C ALA A 278 -8.10 -4.42 -21.00
N LYS A 279 -7.58 -3.48 -21.79
CA LYS A 279 -6.84 -2.34 -21.26
C LYS A 279 -7.75 -1.41 -20.44
N GLU A 280 -9.02 -1.33 -20.80
CA GLU A 280 -10.05 -0.55 -20.11
C GLU A 280 -11.18 -1.46 -19.69
N VAL A 281 -11.88 -1.07 -18.63
CA VAL A 281 -13.04 -1.82 -18.15
C VAL A 281 -14.19 -1.70 -19.14
N GLU A 282 -14.74 -2.85 -19.54
CA GLU A 282 -15.95 -2.91 -20.34
C GLU A 282 -16.82 -4.10 -19.94
N ILE A 283 -17.85 -3.84 -19.15
CA ILE A 283 -18.84 -4.85 -18.76
C ILE A 283 -20.18 -4.42 -19.37
N LEU A 284 -20.74 -5.26 -20.23
CA LEU A 284 -22.04 -5.04 -20.87
C LEU A 284 -23.13 -5.81 -20.14
N ILE A 285 -24.26 -5.16 -19.88
CA ILE A 285 -25.44 -5.72 -19.19
C ILE A 285 -26.66 -5.53 -20.07
N GLU A 286 -27.34 -6.66 -20.42
CA GLU A 286 -28.57 -6.68 -21.20
C GLU A 286 -29.79 -7.10 -20.35
#